data_e0e4dc951b105d25ca0e650fee8885da
#
_entry.id   e0e4dc951b105d25ca0e650fee8885da
#
_cell.length_a   1.000
_cell.length_b   1.000
_cell.length_c   1.000
_cell.angle_alpha   90.00
_cell.angle_beta   90.00
_cell.angle_gamma   90.00
#
_symmetry.space_group_name_H-M   'P 1'
#
loop_
_entity.id
_entity.type
_entity.pdbx_description
1 polymer ?
#
loop_
_entity_poly.entity_id
_entity_poly.type
_entity_poly.pdbx_seq_one_letter_code
_entity_poly.pdbx_strand_id
1 'polypeptide(L)'
;MCYVYLLRSPKTKQIYTGFSEDLKRRVKEHQQLQRHKGWRLIYYEAYLSREDAVKREQMLKHYGSAKQGLLKRLEGSLKECDMLEDLE
;
A
#
# COMPACT_ATOMS: atom_id res chain seq x y z
N MET A 1 0.06 -8.31 -15.50
CA MET A 1 -0.80 -8.18 -14.29
C MET A 1 -0.94 -6.73 -13.87
N CYS A 2 -2.06 -6.42 -13.24
CA CYS A 2 -2.30 -5.11 -12.65
C CYS A 2 -2.33 -5.27 -11.14
N TYR A 3 -1.80 -4.30 -10.42
CA TYR A 3 -1.61 -4.39 -8.97
C TYR A 3 -2.29 -3.23 -8.26
N VAL A 4 -2.92 -3.55 -7.13
CA VAL A 4 -3.36 -2.57 -6.15
C VAL A 4 -2.46 -2.78 -4.93
N TYR A 5 -1.89 -1.71 -4.38
CA TYR A 5 -0.90 -1.85 -3.33
C TYR A 5 -1.09 -0.81 -2.23
N LEU A 6 -0.55 -1.11 -1.07
CA LEU A 6 -0.53 -0.20 0.07
C LEU A 6 0.89 0.08 0.49
N LEU A 7 1.20 1.36 0.63
CA LEU A 7 2.42 1.83 1.26
C LEU A 7 2.08 2.39 2.64
N ARG A 8 2.98 2.21 3.59
CA ARG A 8 2.81 2.76 4.95
C ARG A 8 4.03 3.52 5.37
N SER A 9 3.80 4.67 6.00
CA SER A 9 4.86 5.40 6.68
C SER A 9 5.01 4.82 8.10
N PRO A 10 6.17 4.22 8.44
CA PRO A 10 6.37 3.78 9.83
C PRO A 10 6.35 4.95 10.81
N LYS A 11 6.70 6.14 10.34
CA LYS A 11 6.79 7.35 11.14
C LYS A 11 5.43 7.95 11.46
N THR A 12 4.63 8.22 10.41
CA THR A 12 3.34 8.91 10.57
C THR A 12 2.16 7.96 10.66
N LYS A 13 2.38 6.66 10.37
CA LYS A 13 1.33 5.62 10.34
C LYS A 13 0.29 5.84 9.23
N GLN A 14 0.58 6.71 8.28
CA GLN A 14 -0.29 6.94 7.13
C GLN A 14 -0.21 5.81 6.13
N ILE A 15 -1.28 5.60 5.39
CA ILE A 15 -1.40 4.58 4.35
C ILE A 15 -1.69 5.26 3.01
N TYR A 16 -0.94 4.86 1.99
CA TYR A 16 -1.18 5.27 0.61
C TYR A 16 -1.68 4.07 -0.19
N THR A 17 -2.77 4.25 -0.92
CA THR A 17 -3.33 3.23 -1.81
C THR A 17 -3.02 3.60 -3.25
N GLY A 18 -2.41 2.69 -3.99
CA GLY A 18 -2.02 2.94 -5.37
C GLY A 18 -2.38 1.81 -6.32
N PHE A 19 -2.22 2.10 -7.61
CA PHE A 19 -2.45 1.16 -8.72
C PHE A 19 -1.25 1.23 -9.66
N SER A 20 -0.82 0.09 -10.19
CA SER A 20 0.25 0.06 -11.20
C SER A 20 0.23 -1.23 -12.00
N GLU A 21 0.69 -1.15 -13.25
CA GLU A 21 0.97 -2.33 -14.06
C GLU A 21 2.40 -2.83 -13.84
N ASP A 22 3.25 -2.02 -13.20
CA ASP A 22 4.63 -2.38 -12.83
C ASP A 22 4.86 -2.00 -11.38
N LEU A 23 4.57 -2.94 -10.48
CA LEU A 23 4.60 -2.70 -9.04
C LEU A 23 5.99 -2.30 -8.54
N LYS A 24 7.01 -3.04 -8.94
CA LYS A 24 8.39 -2.81 -8.46
C LYS A 24 8.87 -1.41 -8.82
N ARG A 25 8.66 -1.01 -10.07
CA ARG A 25 9.06 0.31 -10.54
C ARG A 25 8.30 1.41 -9.81
N ARG A 26 6.99 1.24 -9.68
CA ARG A 26 6.13 2.26 -9.07
C ARG A 26 6.44 2.46 -7.60
N VAL A 27 6.71 1.38 -6.87
CA VAL A 27 7.11 1.48 -5.46
C VAL A 27 8.42 2.24 -5.33
N LYS A 28 9.40 1.95 -6.18
CA LYS A 28 10.67 2.70 -6.20
C LYS A 28 10.47 4.18 -6.46
N GLU A 29 9.62 4.52 -7.45
CA GLU A 29 9.32 5.92 -7.77
C GLU A 29 8.71 6.65 -6.57
N HIS A 30 7.77 6.02 -5.89
CA HIS A 30 7.14 6.59 -4.70
C HIS A 30 8.16 6.83 -3.58
N GLN A 31 9.03 5.87 -3.35
CA GLN A 31 10.03 5.97 -2.28
C GLN A 31 11.08 7.04 -2.55
N GLN A 32 11.25 7.46 -3.80
CA GLN A 32 12.15 8.55 -4.18
C GLN A 32 11.52 9.93 -3.97
N LEU A 33 10.20 10.01 -3.85
CA LEU A 33 9.52 11.28 -3.55
C LEU A 33 9.81 11.68 -2.11
N GLN A 34 10.11 12.97 -1.92
CA GLN A 34 10.44 13.51 -0.59
C GLN A 34 9.38 13.18 0.45
N ARG A 35 8.11 13.35 0.08
CA ARG A 35 6.97 13.11 1.00
C ARG A 35 6.72 11.64 1.30
N HIS A 36 7.27 10.71 0.51
CA HIS A 36 7.09 9.27 0.71
C HIS A 36 8.40 8.57 1.05
N LYS A 37 9.42 9.34 1.39
CA LYS A 37 10.71 8.78 1.77
C LYS A 37 10.57 7.92 3.02
N GLY A 38 11.09 6.69 2.94
CA GLY A 38 11.00 5.76 4.06
C GLY A 38 9.71 4.97 4.16
N TRP A 39 8.74 5.25 3.31
CA TRP A 39 7.50 4.46 3.27
C TRP A 39 7.80 3.04 2.77
N ARG A 40 7.05 2.07 3.27
CA ARG A 40 7.25 0.66 2.99
C ARG A 40 6.03 0.06 2.30
N LEU A 41 6.28 -0.86 1.35
CA LEU A 41 5.23 -1.68 0.78
C LEU A 41 4.82 -2.72 1.82
N ILE A 42 3.54 -2.71 2.22
CA ILE A 42 3.02 -3.64 3.23
C ILE A 42 2.10 -4.70 2.65
N TYR A 43 1.57 -4.47 1.45
CA TYR A 43 0.56 -5.36 0.87
C TYR A 43 0.36 -5.04 -0.60
N TYR A 44 0.05 -6.05 -1.39
CA TYR A 44 -0.45 -5.83 -2.75
C TYR A 44 -1.37 -6.96 -3.17
N GLU A 45 -2.25 -6.64 -4.12
CA GLU A 45 -3.15 -7.57 -4.80
C GLU A 45 -2.83 -7.53 -6.28
N ALA A 46 -2.87 -8.70 -6.94
CA ALA A 46 -2.61 -8.80 -8.37
C ALA A 46 -3.87 -9.27 -9.10
N TYR A 47 -4.16 -8.63 -10.21
CA TYR A 47 -5.33 -8.92 -11.04
C TYR A 47 -4.92 -9.11 -12.49
N LEU A 48 -5.49 -10.11 -13.14
CA LEU A 48 -5.35 -10.25 -14.58
C LEU A 48 -6.07 -9.11 -15.30
N SER A 49 -7.27 -8.76 -14.83
CA SER A 49 -8.09 -7.71 -15.40
C SER A 49 -7.71 -6.35 -14.83
N ARG A 50 -7.37 -5.40 -15.71
CA ARG A 50 -7.13 -4.01 -15.35
C ARG A 50 -8.35 -3.39 -14.67
N GLU A 51 -9.54 -3.69 -15.24
CA GLU A 51 -10.80 -3.16 -14.71
C GLU A 51 -11.04 -3.59 -13.26
N ASP A 52 -10.75 -4.86 -12.95
CA ASP A 52 -10.90 -5.37 -11.60
C ASP A 52 -9.97 -4.64 -10.63
N ALA A 53 -8.73 -4.42 -11.03
CA ALA A 53 -7.76 -3.70 -10.21
C ALA A 53 -8.19 -2.26 -9.96
N VAL A 54 -8.67 -1.56 -11.00
CA VAL A 54 -9.13 -0.17 -10.87
C VAL A 54 -10.32 -0.10 -9.93
N LYS A 55 -11.27 -1.01 -10.03
CA LYS A 55 -12.42 -1.07 -9.13
C LYS A 55 -11.99 -1.27 -7.68
N ARG A 56 -11.04 -2.17 -7.47
CA ARG A 56 -10.54 -2.45 -6.12
C ARG A 56 -9.85 -1.23 -5.52
N GLU A 57 -9.01 -0.54 -6.30
CA GLU A 57 -8.36 0.68 -5.83
C GLU A 57 -9.40 1.73 -5.41
N GLN A 58 -10.43 1.93 -6.22
CA GLN A 58 -11.50 2.87 -5.91
C GLN A 58 -12.23 2.48 -4.63
N MET A 59 -12.51 1.20 -4.43
CA MET A 59 -13.15 0.71 -3.21
C MET A 59 -12.31 1.03 -1.99
N LEU A 60 -11.01 0.77 -2.04
CA LEU A 60 -10.12 1.02 -0.92
C LEU A 60 -9.94 2.51 -0.61
N LYS A 61 -10.04 3.35 -1.63
CA LYS A 61 -9.92 4.80 -1.46
C LYS A 61 -11.19 5.47 -0.95
N HIS A 62 -12.36 5.00 -1.40
CA HIS A 62 -13.63 5.72 -1.17
C HIS A 62 -14.55 5.06 -0.17
N TYR A 63 -14.32 3.80 0.19
CA TYR A 63 -15.15 3.08 1.16
C TYR A 63 -14.30 2.70 2.37
N GLY A 64 -14.43 3.47 3.44
CA GLY A 64 -13.66 3.27 4.67
C GLY A 64 -13.79 1.87 5.25
N SER A 65 -14.98 1.26 5.15
CA SER A 65 -15.20 -0.10 5.66
C SER A 65 -14.37 -1.14 4.92
N ALA A 66 -14.20 -1.00 3.61
CA ALA A 66 -13.37 -1.90 2.82
C ALA A 66 -11.90 -1.80 3.25
N LYS A 67 -11.41 -0.59 3.41
CA LYS A 67 -10.02 -0.34 3.85
C LYS A 67 -9.79 -0.85 5.26
N GLN A 68 -10.70 -0.57 6.18
CA GLN A 68 -10.58 -1.03 7.58
C GLN A 68 -10.61 -2.55 7.68
N GLY A 69 -11.48 -3.20 6.91
CA GLY A 69 -11.52 -4.66 6.87
C GLY A 69 -10.21 -5.26 6.39
N LEU A 70 -9.61 -4.66 5.35
CA LEU A 70 -8.32 -5.10 4.86
C LEU A 70 -7.21 -4.87 5.91
N LEU A 71 -7.17 -3.69 6.54
CA LEU A 71 -6.14 -3.38 7.53
C LEU A 71 -6.20 -4.30 8.74
N LYS A 72 -7.37 -4.75 9.13
CA LYS A 72 -7.50 -5.76 10.22
C LYS A 72 -6.82 -7.06 9.87
N ARG A 73 -6.85 -7.46 8.60
CA ARG A 73 -6.17 -8.66 8.12
C ARG A 73 -4.66 -8.49 8.07
N LEU A 74 -4.18 -7.25 8.10
CA LEU A 74 -2.76 -6.92 7.94
C LEU A 74 -2.09 -6.51 9.26
N GLU A 75 -2.67 -6.85 10.40
CA GLU A 75 -2.11 -6.46 11.71
C GLU A 75 -0.63 -6.82 11.86
N GLY A 76 -0.24 -8.02 11.45
CA GLY A 76 1.15 -8.45 11.49
C GLY A 76 2.05 -7.62 10.61
N SER A 77 1.62 -7.36 9.36
CA SER A 77 2.39 -6.55 8.42
C SER A 77 2.54 -5.10 8.91
N LEU A 78 1.49 -4.56 9.52
CA LEU A 78 1.53 -3.21 10.08
C LEU A 78 2.52 -3.13 11.22
N LYS A 79 2.51 -4.11 12.13
CA LYS A 79 3.46 -4.17 13.24
C LYS A 79 4.89 -4.28 12.76
N GLU A 80 5.15 -5.17 11.81
CA GLU A 80 6.49 -5.35 11.26
C GLU A 80 7.00 -4.07 10.58
N CYS A 81 6.13 -3.40 9.83
CA CYS A 81 6.47 -2.13 9.19
C CYS A 81 6.85 -1.08 10.23
N ASP A 82 6.03 -0.94 11.27
CA ASP A 82 6.24 0.08 12.30
C ASP A 82 7.49 -0.19 13.13
N MET A 83 7.83 -1.46 13.34
CA MET A 83 9.05 -1.85 14.06
C MET A 83 10.34 -1.49 13.31
N LEU A 84 10.28 -1.36 11.98
CA LEU A 84 11.45 -0.99 11.19
C LEU A 84 11.98 0.40 11.54
N GLU A 85 11.15 1.29 12.01
CA GLU A 85 11.59 2.62 12.44
C GLU A 85 12.44 2.53 13.72
N ASP A 86 12.10 1.60 14.62
CA ASP A 86 12.83 1.42 15.87
C ASP A 86 14.23 0.85 15.67
N LEU A 87 14.49 0.27 14.50
CA LEU A 87 15.78 -0.32 14.15
C LEU A 87 16.72 0.68 13.45
N GLU A 88 16.17 1.79 13.02
CA GLU A 88 16.93 2.85 12.35
C GLU A 88 17.32 3.94 13.35
#